data_3f28f39fc23a0abb66347a6ae3beeed4
#
_entry.id   3f28f39fc23a0abb66347a6ae3beeed4
#
_cell.length_a   1.000
_cell.length_b   1.000
_cell.length_c   1.000
_cell.angle_alpha   90.00
_cell.angle_beta   90.00
_cell.angle_gamma   90.00
#
_symmetry.space_group_name_H-M   'P 1'
#
loop_
_entity.id
_entity.type
_entity.pdbx_description
1 polymer ?
#
loop_
_entity_poly.entity_id
_entity_poly.type
_entity_poly.pdbx_seq_one_letter_code
_entity_poly.pdbx_strand_id
1 'polypeptide(L)'
;MKNENLNEAQTGNSVKADVIRSKWLALSDDEKNILGRPNFACGKIAHRMRDMGFEVATKAEEEQALVIFTMLEFYKEYGKDWADKMNEMLKAG
;
A
#
# COMPACT_ATOMS: atom_id res chain seq x y z
N MET A 1 -27.80 -1.12 -9.65
CA MET A 1 -27.44 -1.45 -9.58
C MET A 1 -27.26 -1.39 -9.87
N LYS A 2 -27.34 -1.43 -9.97
CA LYS A 2 -27.11 -1.70 -10.01
C LYS A 2 -26.75 -1.55 -10.69
N ASN A 3 -27.20 -1.62 -10.95
CA ASN A 3 -26.75 -1.69 -11.26
C ASN A 3 -26.55 -1.15 -11.85
N GLU A 4 -26.74 -1.15 -12.21
CA GLU A 4 -26.33 -1.04 -12.49
C GLU A 4 -26.08 -0.85 -13.05
N ASN A 5 -26.60 -1.00 -13.40
CA ASN A 5 -26.20 -1.17 -13.79
C ASN A 5 -26.10 -1.45 -14.32
N LEU A 6 -26.28 -2.02 -14.82
CA LEU A 6 -25.93 -2.61 -15.15
C LEU A 6 -25.71 -2.70 -16.11
N ASN A 7 -26.08 -3.07 -16.68
CA ASN A 7 -25.63 -3.41 -17.54
C ASN A 7 -24.82 -2.96 -18.37
N GLU A 8 -25.23 -2.89 -19.25
CA GLU A 8 -23.94 -2.54 -19.75
C GLU A 8 -22.93 -2.37 -18.67
N ALA A 9 -23.41 -1.99 -17.60
CA ALA A 9 -22.60 -1.93 -16.41
C ALA A 9 -22.00 -3.30 -16.07
N GLN A 10 -22.75 -4.35 -16.35
CA GLN A 10 -22.27 -5.68 -16.05
C GLN A 10 -21.09 -6.08 -16.92
N THR A 11 -21.13 -5.72 -18.19
CA THR A 11 -19.99 -6.00 -19.07
C THR A 11 -18.75 -5.29 -18.59
N GLY A 12 -18.89 -4.01 -18.21
CA GLY A 12 -17.78 -3.25 -17.67
C GLY A 12 -17.24 -3.87 -16.39
N ASN A 13 -18.14 -4.34 -15.52
CA ASN A 13 -17.73 -4.98 -14.27
C ASN A 13 -16.97 -6.26 -14.53
N SER A 14 -17.37 -7.05 -15.52
CA SER A 14 -16.66 -8.28 -15.86
C SER A 14 -15.25 -7.99 -16.35
N VAL A 15 -15.09 -7.00 -17.22
CA VAL A 15 -13.77 -6.59 -17.71
C VAL A 15 -12.89 -6.12 -16.55
N LYS A 16 -13.46 -5.31 -15.67
CA LYS A 16 -12.73 -4.80 -14.52
C LYS A 16 -12.32 -5.95 -13.58
N ALA A 17 -13.20 -6.88 -13.36
CA ALA A 17 -12.89 -8.03 -12.51
C ALA A 17 -11.76 -8.86 -13.09
N ASP A 18 -11.74 -9.04 -14.40
CA ASP A 18 -10.67 -9.78 -15.05
C ASP A 18 -9.32 -9.07 -14.90
N VAL A 19 -9.31 -7.76 -15.04
CA VAL A 19 -8.10 -6.96 -14.87
C VAL A 19 -7.58 -7.09 -13.43
N ILE A 20 -8.47 -6.95 -12.46
CA ILE A 20 -8.08 -7.05 -11.04
C ILE A 20 -7.53 -8.44 -10.75
N ARG A 21 -8.20 -9.48 -11.27
CA ARG A 21 -7.76 -10.85 -11.05
C ARG A 21 -6.37 -11.08 -11.62
N SER A 22 -6.12 -10.58 -12.82
CA SER A 22 -4.81 -10.71 -13.45
C SER A 22 -3.73 -9.99 -12.65
N LYS A 23 -4.01 -8.78 -12.21
CA LYS A 23 -3.04 -7.99 -11.42
C LYS A 23 -2.77 -8.66 -10.08
N TRP A 24 -3.82 -9.19 -9.46
CA TRP A 24 -3.66 -9.89 -8.19
C TRP A 24 -2.73 -11.10 -8.35
N LEU A 25 -2.92 -11.88 -9.41
CA LEU A 25 -2.07 -13.05 -9.66
C LEU A 25 -0.62 -12.65 -9.97
N ALA A 26 -0.41 -11.44 -10.48
CA ALA A 26 0.92 -10.96 -10.82
C ALA A 26 1.64 -10.28 -9.67
N LEU A 27 0.96 -10.07 -8.52
CA LEU A 27 1.60 -9.44 -7.36
C LEU A 27 2.75 -10.29 -6.87
N SER A 28 3.87 -9.64 -6.56
CA SER A 28 5.00 -10.33 -5.96
C SER A 28 4.73 -10.61 -4.49
N ASP A 29 5.54 -11.49 -3.90
CA ASP A 29 5.45 -11.76 -2.47
C ASP A 29 5.73 -10.48 -1.66
N ASP A 30 6.68 -9.65 -2.13
CA ASP A 30 6.97 -8.39 -1.48
C ASP A 30 5.75 -7.47 -1.46
N GLU A 31 5.05 -7.37 -2.59
CA GLU A 31 3.86 -6.53 -2.67
C GLU A 31 2.77 -7.03 -1.72
N LYS A 32 2.56 -8.33 -1.67
CA LYS A 32 1.57 -8.90 -0.75
C LYS A 32 1.94 -8.65 0.70
N ASN A 33 3.23 -8.74 1.02
CA ASN A 33 3.73 -8.48 2.36
C ASN A 33 3.46 -7.03 2.76
N ILE A 34 3.72 -6.10 1.85
CA ILE A 34 3.51 -4.68 2.09
C ILE A 34 2.02 -4.39 2.29
N LEU A 35 1.20 -4.85 1.36
CA LEU A 35 -0.24 -4.58 1.40
C LEU A 35 -0.93 -5.23 2.59
N GLY A 36 -0.41 -6.36 3.05
CA GLY A 36 -0.98 -7.08 4.18
C GLY A 36 -0.42 -6.67 5.53
N ARG A 37 0.35 -5.59 5.59
CA ARG A 37 0.98 -5.17 6.85
C ARG A 37 -0.07 -4.78 7.89
N PRO A 38 -0.08 -5.42 9.06
CA PRO A 38 -1.08 -5.06 10.07
C PRO A 38 -0.75 -3.70 10.69
N ASN A 39 -1.79 -3.00 11.15
CA ASN A 39 -1.58 -1.65 11.64
C ASN A 39 -0.74 -1.59 12.92
N PHE A 40 -0.77 -2.62 13.76
CA PHE A 40 0.07 -2.61 14.96
C PHE A 40 1.57 -2.64 14.60
N ALA A 41 1.92 -3.12 13.41
CA ALA A 41 3.32 -3.14 12.96
C ALA A 41 3.72 -1.80 12.32
N CYS A 42 2.77 -0.89 12.14
CA CYS A 42 3.04 0.39 11.48
C CYS A 42 3.30 1.52 12.45
N GLY A 43 2.89 1.37 13.72
CA GLY A 43 2.94 2.46 14.69
C GLY A 43 4.32 3.05 14.90
N LYS A 44 5.32 2.19 15.09
CA LYS A 44 6.69 2.67 15.32
C LYS A 44 7.25 3.41 14.11
N ILE A 45 6.95 2.90 12.92
CA ILE A 45 7.42 3.52 11.69
C ILE A 45 6.74 4.88 11.51
N ALA A 46 5.42 4.94 11.73
CA ALA A 46 4.69 6.20 11.64
C ALA A 46 5.21 7.22 12.64
N HIS A 47 5.50 6.78 13.87
CA HIS A 47 6.06 7.65 14.89
C HIS A 47 7.39 8.23 14.42
N ARG A 48 8.26 7.39 13.90
CA ARG A 48 9.54 7.83 13.37
C ARG A 48 9.35 8.84 12.22
N MET A 49 8.38 8.58 11.35
CA MET A 49 8.11 9.50 10.24
C MET A 49 7.60 10.85 10.72
N ARG A 50 6.82 10.88 11.82
CA ARG A 50 6.46 12.15 12.43
C ARG A 50 7.68 12.93 12.90
N ASP A 51 8.65 12.22 13.48
CA ASP A 51 9.90 12.85 13.89
C ASP A 51 10.65 13.46 12.72
N MET A 52 10.45 12.90 11.54
CA MET A 52 11.07 13.40 10.31
C MET A 52 10.27 14.52 9.66
N GLY A 53 9.15 14.92 10.25
CA GLY A 53 8.35 16.02 9.74
C GLY A 53 7.11 15.62 8.96
N PHE A 54 6.78 14.35 8.91
CA PHE A 54 5.56 13.90 8.23
C PHE A 54 4.35 14.23 9.08
N GLU A 55 3.33 14.83 8.44
CA GLU A 55 2.08 15.14 9.11
C GLU A 55 1.12 13.96 8.92
N VAL A 56 0.87 13.26 9.99
CA VAL A 56 -0.03 12.10 9.97
C VAL A 56 -0.82 12.09 11.27
N ALA A 57 -2.13 11.94 11.16
CA ALA A 57 -3.01 11.90 12.32
C ALA A 57 -2.69 10.69 13.20
N THR A 58 -2.95 10.81 14.51
CA THR A 58 -2.71 9.72 15.44
C THR A 58 -3.89 8.73 15.43
N LYS A 59 -4.17 8.21 14.25
CA LYS A 59 -5.19 7.19 14.04
C LYS A 59 -4.53 5.98 13.41
N ALA A 60 -4.91 4.79 13.88
CA ALA A 60 -4.28 3.56 13.39
C ALA A 60 -4.38 3.42 11.87
N GLU A 61 -5.54 3.74 11.30
CA GLU A 61 -5.74 3.59 9.86
C GLU A 61 -4.89 4.59 9.07
N GLU A 62 -4.71 5.80 9.58
CA GLU A 62 -3.91 6.78 8.86
C GLU A 62 -2.43 6.45 8.96
N GLU A 63 -1.99 5.98 10.11
CA GLU A 63 -0.62 5.51 10.28
C GLU A 63 -0.32 4.35 9.37
N GLN A 64 -1.24 3.40 9.29
CA GLN A 64 -1.10 2.26 8.39
C GLN A 64 -1.04 2.71 6.93
N ALA A 65 -1.92 3.64 6.55
CA ALA A 65 -1.96 4.14 5.18
C ALA A 65 -0.64 4.79 4.78
N LEU A 66 -0.09 5.63 5.66
CA LEU A 66 1.20 6.28 5.38
C LEU A 66 2.31 5.27 5.22
N VAL A 67 2.38 4.31 6.13
CA VAL A 67 3.46 3.32 6.11
C VAL A 67 3.37 2.44 4.87
N ILE A 68 2.17 1.95 4.55
CA ILE A 68 1.99 1.11 3.37
C ILE A 68 2.31 1.91 2.10
N PHE A 69 1.81 3.14 2.02
CA PHE A 69 2.10 4.00 0.88
C PHE A 69 3.60 4.19 0.69
N THR A 70 4.31 4.46 1.79
CA THR A 70 5.76 4.65 1.73
C THR A 70 6.47 3.39 1.26
N MET A 71 6.09 2.25 1.80
CA MET A 71 6.68 0.97 1.40
C MET A 71 6.48 0.70 -0.09
N LEU A 72 5.27 0.98 -0.60
CA LEU A 72 4.99 0.79 -2.01
C LEU A 72 5.83 1.72 -2.88
N GLU A 73 6.03 2.97 -2.43
CA GLU A 73 6.88 3.89 -3.18
C GLU A 73 8.32 3.41 -3.24
N PHE A 74 8.83 2.90 -2.12
CA PHE A 74 10.18 2.33 -2.12
C PHE A 74 10.25 1.06 -2.97
N TYR A 75 9.22 0.25 -2.96
CA TYR A 75 9.21 -0.94 -3.80
C TYR A 75 9.20 -0.58 -5.29
N LYS A 76 8.43 0.45 -5.67
CA LYS A 76 8.41 0.91 -7.06
C LYS A 76 9.76 1.40 -7.52
N GLU A 77 10.51 2.03 -6.62
CA GLU A 77 11.82 2.61 -6.95
C GLU A 77 12.93 1.56 -6.92
N TYR A 78 12.95 0.70 -5.93
CA TYR A 78 14.09 -0.15 -5.62
C TYR A 78 13.82 -1.64 -5.75
N GLY A 79 12.60 -2.03 -6.07
CA GLY A 79 12.26 -3.44 -6.20
C GLY A 79 12.50 -4.19 -4.90
N LYS A 80 13.14 -5.33 -4.99
CA LYS A 80 13.34 -6.20 -3.81
C LYS A 80 14.24 -5.58 -2.73
N ASP A 81 14.95 -4.50 -3.05
CA ASP A 81 15.79 -3.81 -2.07
C ASP A 81 15.02 -2.73 -1.30
N TRP A 82 13.71 -2.69 -1.45
CA TRP A 82 12.88 -1.63 -0.88
C TRP A 82 13.03 -1.49 0.63
N ALA A 83 13.13 -2.61 1.34
CA ALA A 83 13.18 -2.57 2.81
C ALA A 83 14.50 -1.96 3.30
N ASP A 84 15.60 -2.32 2.68
CA ASP A 84 16.89 -1.76 3.04
C ASP A 84 16.94 -0.27 2.77
N LYS A 85 16.40 0.14 1.63
CA LYS A 85 16.38 1.55 1.26
C LYS A 85 15.48 2.37 2.16
N MET A 86 14.32 1.82 2.53
CA MET A 86 13.43 2.49 3.46
C MET A 86 14.08 2.64 4.83
N ASN A 87 14.76 1.59 5.29
CA ASN A 87 15.49 1.66 6.57
C ASN A 87 16.57 2.73 6.55
N GLU A 88 17.27 2.89 5.43
CA GLU A 88 18.25 3.97 5.29
C GLU A 88 17.60 5.33 5.48
N MET A 89 16.44 5.54 4.86
CA MET A 89 15.69 6.79 5.01
C MET A 89 15.31 7.02 6.47
N LEU A 90 14.77 5.99 7.12
CA LEU A 90 14.30 6.12 8.51
C LEU A 90 15.43 6.41 9.47
N LYS A 91 16.61 5.90 9.20
CA LYS A 91 17.79 6.15 10.05
C LYS A 91 18.39 7.54 9.80
N ALA A 92 18.37 7.98 8.56
CA ALA A 92 18.98 9.24 8.16
C ALA A 92 18.20 10.46 8.69
N GLY A 93 16.88 10.31 8.78
CA GLY A 93 16.07 11.41 9.29
C GLY A 93 16.23 11.58 10.77
#